data_bf1afc594289fabab16d3affd7650fc7
#
_entry.id   bf1afc594289fabab16d3affd7650fc7
#
_cell.length_a   1.000
_cell.length_b   1.000
_cell.length_c   1.000
_cell.angle_alpha   90.00
_cell.angle_beta   90.00
_cell.angle_gamma   90.00
#
_symmetry.space_group_name_H-M   'P 1'
#
loop_
_entity.id
_entity.type
_entity.pdbx_description
1 polymer ?
#
loop_
_entity_poly.entity_id
_entity_poly.type
_entity_poly.pdbx_seq_one_letter_code
_entity_poly.pdbx_strand_id
1 'polypeptide(L)'
;MTALLNIADVSVAFDGHAVLQNVSFGPMAAGSITALLGSNAAGKSTLLRRIAGELGGAGTVTVAGQAVETWSIHHRNRPAHVPQDISMNSSLRVFEAVLLASKQGSGWGVDGSELDEVTRMLQTLEINVLADRELAALSGGQRQLVSIAQAMIRAPSVLLLDEPTSALDLQNQFDVLDLLRRLARARSMCVVMAIHDINHALRFADHVVVLHQGRVHATGRPLDVLTPALLEKVYGVQARLEYCSQGAPFLIVDRSLRAPNSMTSTLQ
;
A
#
# COMPACT_ATOMS: atom_id res chain seq x y z
N MET A 1 -1.35 -19.95 -10.67
CA MET A 1 -1.90 -18.74 -10.01
C MET A 1 -2.38 -17.78 -11.09
N THR A 2 -3.61 -17.30 -11.02
CA THR A 2 -4.18 -16.42 -12.05
C THR A 2 -3.54 -15.04 -11.92
N ALA A 3 -3.00 -14.50 -13.03
CA ALA A 3 -2.49 -13.14 -13.12
C ALA A 3 -3.64 -12.15 -12.88
N LEU A 4 -3.51 -11.27 -11.89
CA LEU A 4 -4.57 -10.33 -11.55
C LEU A 4 -4.22 -8.89 -11.91
N LEU A 5 -3.03 -8.40 -11.52
CA LEU A 5 -2.58 -7.03 -11.78
C LEU A 5 -1.33 -7.04 -12.62
N ASN A 6 -1.28 -6.22 -13.67
CA ASN A 6 -0.10 -6.05 -14.50
C ASN A 6 0.10 -4.58 -14.88
N ILE A 7 1.33 -4.12 -14.83
CA ILE A 7 1.74 -2.75 -15.13
C ILE A 7 2.74 -2.78 -16.29
N ALA A 8 2.45 -2.04 -17.37
CA ALA A 8 3.28 -2.02 -18.57
C ALA A 8 3.58 -0.56 -19.01
N ASP A 9 4.86 -0.22 -19.04
CA ASP A 9 5.44 1.02 -19.57
C ASP A 9 4.82 2.31 -19.01
N VAL A 10 4.40 2.25 -17.74
CA VAL A 10 3.76 3.38 -17.05
C VAL A 10 4.74 4.53 -16.86
N SER A 11 4.33 5.72 -17.35
CA SER A 11 5.06 6.97 -17.17
C SER A 11 4.11 8.07 -16.72
N VAL A 12 4.55 8.89 -15.75
CA VAL A 12 3.79 10.03 -15.20
C VAL A 12 4.72 11.22 -15.06
N ALA A 13 4.26 12.38 -15.49
CA ALA A 13 4.97 13.65 -15.33
C ALA A 13 4.04 14.72 -14.76
N PHE A 14 4.58 15.64 -13.97
CA PHE A 14 3.90 16.85 -13.48
C PHE A 14 4.70 18.07 -13.92
N ASP A 15 4.06 19.02 -14.54
CA ASP A 15 4.68 20.28 -15.00
C ASP A 15 5.99 20.06 -15.79
N GLY A 16 6.00 19.02 -16.65
CA GLY A 16 7.16 18.65 -17.46
C GLY A 16 8.22 17.83 -16.73
N HIS A 17 8.10 17.62 -15.41
CA HIS A 17 9.04 16.81 -14.64
C HIS A 17 8.57 15.36 -14.56
N ALA A 18 9.36 14.44 -15.12
CA ALA A 18 9.07 13.01 -15.10
C ALA A 18 9.24 12.46 -13.68
N VAL A 19 8.16 11.93 -13.09
CA VAL A 19 8.17 11.26 -11.78
C VAL A 19 8.27 9.76 -11.93
N LEU A 20 7.57 9.20 -12.93
CA LEU A 20 7.68 7.78 -13.30
C LEU A 20 8.07 7.66 -14.77
N GLN A 21 8.96 6.73 -15.07
CA GLN A 21 9.51 6.53 -16.42
C GLN A 21 9.55 5.04 -16.77
N ASN A 22 8.70 4.62 -17.70
CA ASN A 22 8.65 3.25 -18.24
C ASN A 22 8.62 2.18 -17.15
N VAL A 23 7.78 2.37 -16.16
CA VAL A 23 7.62 1.44 -15.03
C VAL A 23 6.83 0.22 -15.51
N SER A 24 7.45 -0.96 -15.46
CA SER A 24 6.82 -2.24 -15.83
C SER A 24 7.14 -3.29 -14.78
N PHE A 25 6.12 -3.99 -14.30
CA PHE A 25 6.25 -5.15 -13.42
C PHE A 25 4.94 -5.94 -13.34
N GLY A 26 5.02 -7.16 -12.85
CA GLY A 26 3.92 -8.12 -12.82
C GLY A 26 4.19 -9.26 -13.82
N PRO A 27 3.21 -10.14 -14.04
CA PRO A 27 1.88 -10.14 -13.43
C PRO A 27 1.91 -10.53 -11.96
N MET A 28 1.09 -9.85 -11.15
CA MET A 28 0.88 -10.18 -9.74
C MET A 28 -0.32 -11.11 -9.58
N ALA A 29 -0.17 -12.08 -8.68
CA ALA A 29 -1.17 -13.10 -8.47
C ALA A 29 -2.28 -12.65 -7.52
N ALA A 30 -3.47 -13.23 -7.68
CA ALA A 30 -4.52 -13.18 -6.68
C ALA A 30 -4.04 -13.82 -5.37
N GLY A 31 -4.38 -13.22 -4.23
CA GLY A 31 -4.00 -13.68 -2.90
C GLY A 31 -2.56 -13.33 -2.49
N SER A 32 -1.84 -12.51 -3.27
CA SER A 32 -0.47 -12.13 -2.98
C SER A 32 -0.33 -10.71 -2.42
N ILE A 33 0.76 -10.50 -1.69
CA ILE A 33 1.19 -9.20 -1.19
C ILE A 33 2.47 -8.77 -1.91
N THR A 34 2.45 -7.58 -2.50
CA THR A 34 3.62 -6.95 -3.10
C THR A 34 4.02 -5.72 -2.29
N ALA A 35 5.26 -5.70 -1.82
CA ALA A 35 5.85 -4.52 -1.20
C ALA A 35 6.49 -3.62 -2.26
N LEU A 36 6.04 -2.37 -2.31
CA LEU A 36 6.64 -1.31 -3.12
C LEU A 36 7.66 -0.56 -2.27
N LEU A 37 8.93 -0.74 -2.59
CA LEU A 37 10.08 -0.21 -1.87
C LEU A 37 10.78 0.89 -2.67
N GLY A 38 11.56 1.71 -2.01
CA GLY A 38 12.37 2.77 -2.62
C GLY A 38 12.56 3.95 -1.66
N SER A 39 13.54 4.78 -1.94
CA SER A 39 13.80 6.00 -1.17
C SER A 39 12.61 6.97 -1.20
N ASN A 40 12.62 7.97 -0.33
CA ASN A 40 11.64 9.05 -0.40
C ASN A 40 11.72 9.74 -1.77
N ALA A 41 10.57 10.18 -2.28
CA ALA A 41 10.40 10.76 -3.60
C ALA A 41 10.76 9.83 -4.79
N ALA A 42 10.90 8.51 -4.59
CA ALA A 42 11.11 7.54 -5.68
C ALA A 42 9.89 7.37 -6.60
N GLY A 43 8.73 7.94 -6.25
CA GLY A 43 7.50 7.86 -7.03
C GLY A 43 6.48 6.81 -6.54
N LYS A 44 6.65 6.25 -5.33
CA LYS A 44 5.78 5.19 -4.79
C LYS A 44 4.30 5.59 -4.77
N SER A 45 3.96 6.70 -4.10
CA SER A 45 2.58 7.21 -4.02
C SER A 45 2.01 7.57 -5.39
N THR A 46 2.84 8.14 -6.28
CA THR A 46 2.44 8.44 -7.66
C THR A 46 2.09 7.16 -8.42
N LEU A 47 2.87 6.10 -8.23
CA LEU A 47 2.60 4.81 -8.86
C LEU A 47 1.32 4.17 -8.31
N LEU A 48 1.08 4.18 -7.00
CA LEU A 48 -0.16 3.68 -6.41
C LEU A 48 -1.38 4.44 -6.96
N ARG A 49 -1.32 5.77 -7.01
CA ARG A 49 -2.40 6.60 -7.60
C ARG A 49 -2.61 6.35 -9.08
N ARG A 50 -1.54 6.07 -9.86
CA ARG A 50 -1.63 5.69 -11.27
C ARG A 50 -2.30 4.32 -11.43
N ILE A 51 -1.95 3.34 -10.57
CA ILE A 51 -2.58 2.00 -10.55
C ILE A 51 -4.05 2.11 -10.16
N ALA A 52 -4.40 2.98 -9.20
CA ALA A 52 -5.79 3.28 -8.83
C ALA A 52 -6.60 3.94 -9.96
N GLY A 53 -5.93 4.42 -11.02
CA GLY A 53 -6.53 5.19 -12.09
C GLY A 53 -6.91 6.62 -11.66
N GLU A 54 -6.36 7.14 -10.57
CA GLU A 54 -6.54 8.52 -10.10
C GLU A 54 -5.69 9.51 -10.87
N LEU A 55 -4.61 9.03 -11.50
CA LEU A 55 -3.70 9.82 -12.31
C LEU A 55 -3.66 9.28 -13.74
N GLY A 56 -3.68 10.22 -14.70
CA GLY A 56 -3.37 9.93 -16.10
C GLY A 56 -1.87 9.71 -16.31
N GLY A 57 -1.51 9.26 -17.52
CA GLY A 57 -0.12 9.03 -17.92
C GLY A 57 -0.03 8.04 -19.07
N ALA A 58 1.18 7.83 -19.60
CA ALA A 58 1.43 6.82 -20.61
C ALA A 58 1.49 5.42 -20.01
N GLY A 59 1.46 4.39 -20.85
CA GLY A 59 1.47 2.99 -20.45
C GLY A 59 0.11 2.49 -19.99
N THR A 60 0.04 1.22 -19.59
CA THR A 60 -1.23 0.53 -19.30
C THR A 60 -1.17 -0.16 -17.94
N VAL A 61 -2.25 -0.04 -17.19
CA VAL A 61 -2.52 -0.83 -15.97
C VAL A 61 -3.68 -1.76 -16.25
N THR A 62 -3.51 -3.06 -16.08
CA THR A 62 -4.58 -4.03 -16.29
C THR A 62 -4.90 -4.80 -15.01
N VAL A 63 -6.20 -4.98 -14.74
CA VAL A 63 -6.72 -5.85 -13.68
C VAL A 63 -7.58 -6.93 -14.32
N ALA A 64 -7.23 -8.19 -14.08
CA ALA A 64 -7.86 -9.34 -14.73
C ALA A 64 -7.92 -9.20 -16.26
N GLY A 65 -6.88 -8.63 -16.88
CA GLY A 65 -6.77 -8.42 -18.32
C GLY A 65 -7.52 -7.21 -18.88
N GLN A 66 -8.22 -6.44 -18.05
CA GLN A 66 -8.94 -5.23 -18.47
C GLN A 66 -8.17 -3.97 -18.05
N ALA A 67 -8.07 -3.00 -18.96
CA ALA A 67 -7.37 -1.74 -18.69
C ALA A 67 -8.17 -0.86 -17.70
N VAL A 68 -7.53 -0.44 -16.62
CA VAL A 68 -8.16 0.37 -15.56
C VAL A 68 -8.64 1.74 -16.10
N GLU A 69 -7.96 2.28 -17.08
CA GLU A 69 -8.26 3.55 -17.72
C GLU A 69 -9.63 3.56 -18.43
N THR A 70 -10.14 2.38 -18.80
CA THR A 70 -11.46 2.24 -19.45
C THR A 70 -12.61 2.25 -18.45
N TRP A 71 -12.33 2.20 -17.15
CA TRP A 71 -13.34 2.11 -16.10
C TRP A 71 -13.74 3.49 -15.57
N SER A 72 -15.03 3.66 -15.31
CA SER A 72 -15.51 4.83 -14.57
C SER A 72 -14.92 4.89 -13.17
N ILE A 73 -14.91 6.07 -12.55
CA ILE A 73 -14.38 6.25 -11.19
C ILE A 73 -15.12 5.37 -10.15
N HIS A 74 -16.38 5.03 -10.43
CA HIS A 74 -17.21 4.19 -9.56
C HIS A 74 -17.24 2.71 -9.98
N HIS A 75 -16.39 2.30 -10.94
CA HIS A 75 -16.38 0.93 -11.40
C HIS A 75 -16.02 -0.04 -10.25
N ARG A 76 -16.83 -1.09 -10.06
CA ARG A 76 -16.72 -2.00 -8.90
C ARG A 76 -15.35 -2.69 -8.80
N ASN A 77 -14.74 -3.03 -9.94
CA ASN A 77 -13.45 -3.73 -9.98
C ASN A 77 -12.24 -2.79 -9.98
N ARG A 78 -12.46 -1.49 -9.87
CA ARG A 78 -11.36 -0.52 -9.79
C ARG A 78 -10.54 -0.80 -8.54
N PRO A 79 -9.19 -0.74 -8.61
CA PRO A 79 -8.34 -0.88 -7.43
C PRO A 79 -8.76 0.09 -6.34
N ALA A 80 -8.91 -0.40 -5.11
CA ALA A 80 -9.18 0.45 -3.97
C ALA A 80 -7.86 1.02 -3.44
N HIS A 81 -7.81 2.32 -3.19
CA HIS A 81 -6.61 3.02 -2.73
C HIS A 81 -6.83 3.64 -1.35
N VAL A 82 -5.92 3.38 -0.44
CA VAL A 82 -5.83 4.00 0.88
C VAL A 82 -4.58 4.87 0.89
N PRO A 83 -4.71 6.20 0.86
CA PRO A 83 -3.58 7.12 0.88
C PRO A 83 -2.93 7.18 2.27
N GLN A 84 -1.70 7.71 2.35
CA GLN A 84 -0.96 7.92 3.59
C GLN A 84 -1.64 8.92 4.51
N ASP A 85 -2.04 10.09 3.97
CA ASP A 85 -2.70 11.14 4.71
C ASP A 85 -4.22 10.95 4.66
N ILE A 86 -4.78 10.59 5.80
CA ILE A 86 -6.20 10.38 5.97
C ILE A 86 -6.78 11.54 6.77
N SER A 87 -7.25 12.57 6.07
CA SER A 87 -7.99 13.67 6.69
C SER A 87 -9.40 13.21 7.07
N MET A 88 -9.59 12.76 8.31
CA MET A 88 -10.89 12.36 8.84
C MET A 88 -11.45 13.40 9.81
N ASN A 89 -11.44 14.69 9.45
CA ASN A 89 -12.07 15.74 10.22
C ASN A 89 -13.57 15.80 9.91
N SER A 90 -14.30 14.78 10.35
CA SER A 90 -15.75 14.66 10.14
C SER A 90 -16.42 14.22 11.44
N SER A 91 -17.62 14.73 11.69
CA SER A 91 -18.51 14.29 12.75
C SER A 91 -19.23 12.96 12.46
N LEU A 92 -18.98 12.36 11.29
CA LEU A 92 -19.50 11.03 10.97
C LEU A 92 -18.94 9.99 11.95
N ARG A 93 -19.77 9.04 12.33
CA ARG A 93 -19.36 7.86 13.07
C ARG A 93 -18.67 6.85 12.15
N VAL A 94 -17.83 6.01 12.72
CA VAL A 94 -17.12 4.94 11.96
C VAL A 94 -18.09 4.10 11.14
N PHE A 95 -19.20 3.66 11.74
CA PHE A 95 -20.21 2.87 11.05
C PHE A 95 -20.78 3.60 9.83
N GLU A 96 -21.15 4.86 10.01
CA GLU A 96 -21.71 5.71 8.94
C GLU A 96 -20.70 5.94 7.81
N ALA A 97 -19.43 6.15 8.16
CA ALA A 97 -18.38 6.36 7.19
C ALA A 97 -18.09 5.12 6.33
N VAL A 98 -18.14 3.93 6.91
CA VAL A 98 -17.97 2.66 6.18
C VAL A 98 -19.23 2.36 5.34
N LEU A 99 -20.43 2.64 5.86
CA LEU A 99 -21.68 2.52 5.12
C LEU A 99 -21.71 3.49 3.92
N LEU A 100 -21.26 4.73 4.08
CA LEU A 100 -21.16 5.69 2.98
C LEU A 100 -20.19 5.22 1.89
N ALA A 101 -19.07 4.60 2.28
CA ALA A 101 -18.12 4.03 1.33
C ALA A 101 -18.71 2.87 0.52
N SER A 102 -19.62 2.07 1.09
CA SER A 102 -20.30 1.00 0.36
C SER A 102 -21.27 1.56 -0.70
N LYS A 103 -21.82 2.77 -0.48
CA LYS A 103 -22.79 3.42 -1.37
C LYS A 103 -22.20 4.07 -2.61
N GLN A 104 -20.89 4.17 -2.74
CA GLN A 104 -20.27 4.80 -3.92
C GLN A 104 -20.69 4.06 -5.20
N GLY A 105 -21.54 4.72 -6.01
CA GLY A 105 -22.08 4.18 -7.26
C GLY A 105 -23.43 3.46 -7.16
N SER A 106 -24.06 3.42 -5.98
CA SER A 106 -25.41 2.88 -5.75
C SER A 106 -26.35 3.95 -5.19
N GLY A 107 -27.67 3.68 -5.24
CA GLY A 107 -28.68 4.61 -4.70
C GLY A 107 -28.57 4.83 -3.18
N TRP A 108 -29.23 5.88 -2.66
CA TRP A 108 -29.20 6.30 -1.25
C TRP A 108 -30.05 5.44 -0.30
N GLY A 109 -30.84 4.50 -0.82
CA GLY A 109 -31.61 3.57 0.03
C GLY A 109 -30.66 2.65 0.81
N VAL A 110 -30.88 2.47 2.11
CA VAL A 110 -30.13 1.55 2.95
C VAL A 110 -31.03 0.36 3.27
N ASP A 111 -30.56 -0.84 2.99
CA ASP A 111 -31.24 -2.07 3.38
C ASP A 111 -30.51 -2.82 4.51
N GLY A 112 -31.20 -3.82 5.10
CA GLY A 112 -30.65 -4.59 6.21
C GLY A 112 -29.35 -5.34 5.83
N SER A 113 -29.22 -5.79 4.58
CA SER A 113 -28.05 -6.56 4.12
C SER A 113 -26.78 -5.71 4.10
N GLU A 114 -26.89 -4.42 3.80
CA GLU A 114 -25.76 -3.49 3.82
C GLU A 114 -25.29 -3.17 5.25
N LEU A 115 -26.25 -3.04 6.18
CA LEU A 115 -25.92 -2.87 7.61
C LEU A 115 -25.17 -4.09 8.17
N ASP A 116 -25.61 -5.29 7.78
CA ASP A 116 -24.92 -6.54 8.15
C ASP A 116 -23.53 -6.64 7.52
N GLU A 117 -23.36 -6.15 6.28
CA GLU A 117 -22.06 -6.15 5.60
C GLU A 117 -21.07 -5.20 6.30
N VAL A 118 -21.51 -3.99 6.67
CA VAL A 118 -20.69 -3.05 7.46
C VAL A 118 -20.32 -3.68 8.81
N THR A 119 -21.27 -4.26 9.51
CA THR A 119 -21.04 -4.92 10.81
C THR A 119 -19.99 -6.02 10.67
N ARG A 120 -20.14 -6.90 9.68
CA ARG A 120 -19.15 -7.97 9.39
C ARG A 120 -17.78 -7.42 9.01
N MET A 121 -17.71 -6.30 8.28
CA MET A 121 -16.45 -5.65 7.93
C MET A 121 -15.72 -5.13 9.18
N LEU A 122 -16.43 -4.43 10.05
CA LEU A 122 -15.86 -3.92 11.31
C LEU A 122 -15.39 -5.05 12.23
N GLN A 123 -16.13 -6.16 12.30
CA GLN A 123 -15.72 -7.36 13.03
C GLN A 123 -14.48 -8.01 12.43
N THR A 124 -14.41 -8.14 11.10
CA THR A 124 -13.27 -8.72 10.38
C THR A 124 -11.98 -7.96 10.65
N LEU A 125 -12.06 -6.64 10.80
CA LEU A 125 -10.93 -5.77 11.11
C LEU A 125 -10.74 -5.54 12.62
N GLU A 126 -11.55 -6.18 13.46
CA GLU A 126 -11.49 -6.10 14.94
C GLU A 126 -11.69 -4.65 15.47
N ILE A 127 -12.45 -3.83 14.74
CA ILE A 127 -12.75 -2.42 15.09
C ILE A 127 -14.23 -2.18 15.39
N ASN A 128 -15.02 -3.21 15.61
CA ASN A 128 -16.44 -3.09 15.94
C ASN A 128 -16.72 -2.23 17.18
N VAL A 129 -15.79 -2.20 18.14
CA VAL A 129 -15.87 -1.33 19.35
C VAL A 129 -15.75 0.16 19.03
N LEU A 130 -15.33 0.51 17.83
CA LEU A 130 -15.24 1.89 17.35
C LEU A 130 -16.46 2.34 16.55
N ALA A 131 -17.45 1.47 16.30
CA ALA A 131 -18.55 1.72 15.37
C ALA A 131 -19.29 3.05 15.63
N ASP A 132 -19.53 3.36 16.91
CA ASP A 132 -20.23 4.58 17.36
C ASP A 132 -19.33 5.79 17.62
N ARG A 133 -18.01 5.65 17.47
CA ARG A 133 -17.06 6.75 17.65
C ARG A 133 -17.04 7.68 16.43
N GLU A 134 -16.92 8.97 16.68
CA GLU A 134 -16.68 9.96 15.63
C GLU A 134 -15.27 9.79 15.02
N LEU A 135 -15.16 9.97 13.71
CA LEU A 135 -13.87 9.87 13.00
C LEU A 135 -12.82 10.84 13.55
N ALA A 136 -13.23 12.04 13.95
CA ALA A 136 -12.35 13.05 14.54
C ALA A 136 -11.73 12.61 15.87
N ALA A 137 -12.41 11.73 16.63
CA ALA A 137 -11.97 11.26 17.94
C ALA A 137 -11.04 10.03 17.88
N LEU A 138 -10.73 9.52 16.68
CA LEU A 138 -9.90 8.34 16.50
C LEU A 138 -8.40 8.67 16.60
N SER A 139 -7.62 7.73 17.13
CA SER A 139 -6.15 7.76 16.99
C SER A 139 -5.73 7.57 15.54
N GLY A 140 -4.47 7.88 15.19
CA GLY A 140 -3.93 7.67 13.85
C GLY A 140 -4.09 6.24 13.36
N GLY A 141 -3.77 5.26 14.20
CA GLY A 141 -3.92 3.84 13.88
C GLY A 141 -5.37 3.40 13.71
N GLN A 142 -6.27 3.91 14.54
CA GLN A 142 -7.71 3.63 14.39
C GLN A 142 -8.25 4.22 13.08
N ARG A 143 -7.84 5.44 12.71
CA ARG A 143 -8.17 6.02 11.40
C ARG A 143 -7.67 5.18 10.24
N GLN A 144 -6.46 4.63 10.34
CA GLN A 144 -5.89 3.74 9.33
C GLN A 144 -6.75 2.49 9.12
N LEU A 145 -7.15 1.80 10.21
CA LEU A 145 -8.02 0.63 10.14
C LEU A 145 -9.40 0.96 9.55
N VAL A 146 -9.98 2.09 9.91
CA VAL A 146 -11.25 2.56 9.34
C VAL A 146 -11.12 2.84 7.83
N SER A 147 -10.02 3.45 7.38
CA SER A 147 -9.78 3.65 5.95
C SER A 147 -9.62 2.35 5.18
N ILE A 148 -8.95 1.36 5.79
CA ILE A 148 -8.89 0.01 5.22
C ILE A 148 -10.29 -0.60 5.13
N ALA A 149 -11.14 -0.44 6.18
CA ALA A 149 -12.55 -0.88 6.15
C ALA A 149 -13.33 -0.25 5.00
N GLN A 150 -13.21 1.07 4.83
CA GLN A 150 -13.85 1.81 3.74
C GLN A 150 -13.40 1.34 2.34
N ALA A 151 -12.10 1.05 2.19
CA ALA A 151 -11.57 0.52 0.93
C ALA A 151 -12.04 -0.91 0.66
N MET A 152 -12.16 -1.74 1.70
CA MET A 152 -12.46 -3.16 1.59
C MET A 152 -13.96 -3.49 1.54
N ILE A 153 -14.85 -2.58 1.97
CA ILE A 153 -16.31 -2.83 1.99
C ILE A 153 -16.85 -3.12 0.59
N ARG A 154 -16.23 -2.60 -0.45
CA ARG A 154 -16.59 -2.84 -1.84
C ARG A 154 -16.02 -4.14 -2.42
N ALA A 155 -15.37 -4.97 -1.61
CA ALA A 155 -14.72 -6.21 -2.00
C ALA A 155 -13.80 -6.08 -3.24
N PRO A 156 -12.82 -5.16 -3.23
CA PRO A 156 -11.95 -4.93 -4.37
C PRO A 156 -11.08 -6.17 -4.64
N SER A 157 -10.77 -6.43 -5.91
CA SER A 157 -9.80 -7.46 -6.29
C SER A 157 -8.35 -7.01 -6.09
N VAL A 158 -8.10 -5.69 -6.09
CA VAL A 158 -6.79 -5.07 -5.85
C VAL A 158 -6.92 -4.00 -4.78
N LEU A 159 -6.09 -4.10 -3.74
CA LEU A 159 -5.99 -3.12 -2.65
C LEU A 159 -4.61 -2.46 -2.69
N LEU A 160 -4.58 -1.14 -2.73
CA LEU A 160 -3.40 -0.31 -2.78
C LEU A 160 -3.29 0.47 -1.47
N LEU A 161 -2.14 0.35 -0.79
CA LEU A 161 -1.93 0.97 0.51
C LEU A 161 -0.65 1.83 0.47
N ASP A 162 -0.79 3.10 0.79
CA ASP A 162 0.35 4.01 0.90
C ASP A 162 0.75 4.16 2.37
N GLU A 163 1.86 3.53 2.74
CA GLU A 163 2.43 3.51 4.09
C GLU A 163 1.44 3.13 5.20
N PRO A 164 0.78 1.95 5.12
CA PRO A 164 -0.32 1.59 6.02
C PRO A 164 0.10 1.43 7.49
N THR A 165 1.39 1.48 7.80
CA THR A 165 1.93 1.26 9.15
C THR A 165 2.65 2.47 9.74
N SER A 166 2.75 3.60 9.01
CA SER A 166 3.56 4.76 9.42
C SER A 166 3.09 5.44 10.72
N ALA A 167 1.79 5.39 11.02
CA ALA A 167 1.18 6.01 12.22
C ALA A 167 0.92 5.02 13.36
N LEU A 168 1.46 3.79 13.28
CA LEU A 168 1.20 2.71 14.21
C LEU A 168 2.41 2.42 15.10
N ASP A 169 2.17 2.02 16.33
CA ASP A 169 3.18 1.40 17.17
C ASP A 169 3.56 0.00 16.67
N LEU A 170 4.64 -0.56 17.21
CA LEU A 170 5.22 -1.81 16.73
C LEU A 170 4.21 -2.97 16.76
N GLN A 171 3.42 -3.12 17.81
CA GLN A 171 2.42 -4.18 17.91
C GLN A 171 1.37 -4.03 16.81
N ASN A 172 0.76 -2.86 16.71
CA ASN A 172 -0.28 -2.58 15.73
C ASN A 172 0.21 -2.70 14.28
N GLN A 173 1.50 -2.37 14.00
CA GLN A 173 2.10 -2.61 12.68
C GLN A 173 2.05 -4.08 12.29
N PHE A 174 2.46 -4.97 13.20
CA PHE A 174 2.46 -6.41 12.95
C PHE A 174 1.04 -6.95 12.79
N ASP A 175 0.11 -6.52 13.65
CA ASP A 175 -1.28 -6.97 13.62
C ASP A 175 -1.95 -6.59 12.29
N VAL A 176 -1.75 -5.35 11.81
CA VAL A 176 -2.27 -4.88 10.52
C VAL A 176 -1.66 -5.65 9.34
N LEU A 177 -0.34 -5.87 9.32
CA LEU A 177 0.31 -6.58 8.22
C LEU A 177 -0.09 -8.05 8.18
N ASP A 178 -0.23 -8.70 9.33
CA ASP A 178 -0.72 -10.09 9.40
C ASP A 178 -2.19 -10.19 8.99
N LEU A 179 -3.03 -9.26 9.43
CA LEU A 179 -4.42 -9.16 9.01
C LEU A 179 -4.54 -8.98 7.49
N LEU A 180 -3.79 -8.07 6.90
CA LEU A 180 -3.77 -7.86 5.44
C LEU A 180 -3.34 -9.13 4.71
N ARG A 181 -2.35 -9.87 5.22
CA ARG A 181 -1.90 -11.13 4.63
C ARG A 181 -2.99 -12.21 4.68
N ARG A 182 -3.67 -12.35 5.81
CA ARG A 182 -4.81 -13.27 5.95
C ARG A 182 -5.93 -12.91 4.99
N LEU A 183 -6.30 -11.64 4.91
CA LEU A 183 -7.38 -11.15 4.04
C LEU A 183 -7.04 -11.28 2.56
N ALA A 184 -5.81 -10.96 2.15
CA ALA A 184 -5.35 -11.16 0.78
C ALA A 184 -5.60 -12.60 0.31
N ARG A 185 -5.17 -13.57 1.12
CA ARG A 185 -5.34 -15.00 0.82
C ARG A 185 -6.79 -15.45 0.86
N ALA A 186 -7.53 -15.08 1.92
CA ALA A 186 -8.92 -15.50 2.10
C ALA A 186 -9.86 -14.97 1.01
N ARG A 187 -9.61 -13.76 0.51
CA ARG A 187 -10.43 -13.10 -0.52
C ARG A 187 -9.84 -13.18 -1.92
N SER A 188 -8.71 -13.88 -2.11
CA SER A 188 -7.97 -13.90 -3.38
C SER A 188 -7.69 -12.50 -3.92
N MET A 189 -7.36 -11.57 -3.03
CA MET A 189 -7.12 -10.16 -3.34
C MET A 189 -5.62 -9.91 -3.54
N CYS A 190 -5.24 -9.16 -4.58
CA CYS A 190 -3.88 -8.66 -4.76
C CYS A 190 -3.69 -7.40 -3.91
N VAL A 191 -2.71 -7.39 -3.03
CA VAL A 191 -2.36 -6.22 -2.21
C VAL A 191 -1.02 -5.65 -2.69
N VAL A 192 -0.98 -4.36 -2.99
CA VAL A 192 0.26 -3.61 -3.25
C VAL A 192 0.39 -2.54 -2.20
N MET A 193 1.46 -2.57 -1.41
CA MET A 193 1.67 -1.60 -0.35
C MET A 193 3.05 -0.95 -0.41
N ALA A 194 3.08 0.37 -0.39
CA ALA A 194 4.32 1.11 -0.17
C ALA A 194 4.69 1.00 1.31
N ILE A 195 5.89 0.53 1.60
CA ILE A 195 6.41 0.39 2.95
C ILE A 195 7.86 0.88 3.01
N HIS A 196 8.26 1.36 4.20
CA HIS A 196 9.63 1.84 4.43
C HIS A 196 10.50 0.79 5.11
N ASP A 197 9.91 -0.03 5.96
CA ASP A 197 10.64 -1.06 6.70
C ASP A 197 10.89 -2.28 5.81
N ILE A 198 12.18 -2.49 5.48
CA ILE A 198 12.61 -3.61 4.64
C ILE A 198 12.40 -4.95 5.35
N ASN A 199 12.48 -4.99 6.68
CA ASN A 199 12.21 -6.21 7.44
C ASN A 199 10.72 -6.60 7.40
N HIS A 200 9.81 -5.62 7.33
CA HIS A 200 8.41 -5.89 7.05
C HIS A 200 8.22 -6.48 5.64
N ALA A 201 8.93 -5.98 4.63
CA ALA A 201 8.90 -6.55 3.29
C ALA A 201 9.40 -8.00 3.26
N LEU A 202 10.53 -8.29 3.94
CA LEU A 202 11.08 -9.64 4.06
C LEU A 202 10.10 -10.61 4.72
N ARG A 203 9.34 -10.15 5.70
CA ARG A 203 8.45 -11.00 6.52
C ARG A 203 7.07 -11.22 5.93
N PHE A 204 6.49 -10.20 5.31
CA PHE A 204 5.08 -10.20 4.94
C PHE A 204 4.80 -10.21 3.44
N ALA A 205 5.76 -9.78 2.60
CA ALA A 205 5.54 -9.72 1.17
C ALA A 205 5.93 -11.04 0.47
N ASP A 206 5.11 -11.42 -0.51
CA ASP A 206 5.39 -12.51 -1.43
C ASP A 206 6.30 -12.02 -2.58
N HIS A 207 6.22 -10.72 -2.89
CA HIS A 207 6.95 -10.08 -3.96
C HIS A 207 7.39 -8.66 -3.55
N VAL A 208 8.49 -8.19 -4.11
CA VAL A 208 8.94 -6.80 -3.94
C VAL A 208 9.18 -6.15 -5.28
N VAL A 209 8.88 -4.85 -5.34
CA VAL A 209 9.21 -3.96 -6.45
C VAL A 209 10.00 -2.79 -5.85
N VAL A 210 11.22 -2.60 -6.30
CA VAL A 210 12.09 -1.53 -5.81
C VAL A 210 12.11 -0.41 -6.85
N LEU A 211 11.58 0.74 -6.46
CA LEU A 211 11.65 1.96 -7.27
C LEU A 211 12.90 2.78 -6.91
N HIS A 212 13.59 3.24 -7.92
CA HIS A 212 14.70 4.18 -7.79
C HIS A 212 14.64 5.20 -8.91
N GLN A 213 14.62 6.50 -8.56
CA GLN A 213 14.57 7.61 -9.53
C GLN A 213 13.44 7.45 -10.58
N GLY A 214 12.24 7.07 -10.14
CA GLY A 214 11.08 6.93 -11.00
C GLY A 214 11.06 5.69 -11.91
N ARG A 215 11.97 4.74 -11.72
CA ARG A 215 12.08 3.49 -12.52
C ARG A 215 12.06 2.27 -11.63
N VAL A 216 11.63 1.14 -12.17
CA VAL A 216 11.82 -0.16 -11.50
C VAL A 216 13.30 -0.51 -11.57
N HIS A 217 13.94 -0.59 -10.40
CA HIS A 217 15.33 -0.99 -10.27
C HIS A 217 15.49 -2.50 -10.16
N ALA A 218 14.60 -3.14 -9.40
CA ALA A 218 14.56 -4.59 -9.24
C ALA A 218 13.14 -5.04 -8.86
N THR A 219 12.80 -6.27 -9.21
CA THR A 219 11.53 -6.91 -8.87
C THR A 219 11.73 -8.40 -8.73
N GLY A 220 11.05 -9.05 -7.79
CA GLY A 220 11.17 -10.48 -7.53
C GLY A 220 10.79 -10.85 -6.11
N ARG A 221 11.21 -12.04 -5.67
CA ARG A 221 11.02 -12.48 -4.28
C ARG A 221 11.88 -11.63 -3.34
N PRO A 222 11.41 -11.33 -2.12
CA PRO A 222 12.16 -10.47 -1.20
C PRO A 222 13.62 -10.86 -1.01
N LEU A 223 13.89 -12.14 -0.76
CA LEU A 223 15.26 -12.65 -0.53
C LEU A 223 16.17 -12.58 -1.76
N ASP A 224 15.61 -12.67 -2.96
CA ASP A 224 16.37 -12.62 -4.20
C ASP A 224 16.73 -11.18 -4.58
N VAL A 225 15.91 -10.21 -4.19
CA VAL A 225 16.02 -8.80 -4.57
C VAL A 225 16.74 -7.96 -3.52
N LEU A 226 16.45 -8.17 -2.22
CA LEU A 226 16.96 -7.32 -1.13
C LEU A 226 18.38 -7.71 -0.73
N THR A 227 19.31 -7.54 -1.65
CA THR A 227 20.74 -7.84 -1.48
C THR A 227 21.49 -6.64 -0.88
N PRO A 228 22.64 -6.86 -0.21
CA PRO A 228 23.51 -5.78 0.26
C PRO A 228 23.86 -4.76 -0.83
N ALA A 229 24.17 -5.22 -2.04
CA ALA A 229 24.52 -4.36 -3.19
C ALA A 229 23.34 -3.47 -3.63
N LEU A 230 22.10 -4.00 -3.62
CA LEU A 230 20.90 -3.19 -3.91
C LEU A 230 20.70 -2.12 -2.84
N LEU A 231 20.90 -2.48 -1.57
CA LEU A 231 20.71 -1.55 -0.46
C LEU A 231 21.74 -0.40 -0.46
N GLU A 232 22.98 -0.71 -0.79
CA GLU A 232 24.00 0.29 -1.01
C GLU A 232 23.59 1.26 -2.13
N LYS A 233 23.17 0.73 -3.28
CA LYS A 233 22.83 1.54 -4.46
C LYS A 233 21.58 2.38 -4.28
N VAL A 234 20.51 1.83 -3.69
CA VAL A 234 19.20 2.49 -3.61
C VAL A 234 19.05 3.33 -2.35
N TYR A 235 19.58 2.84 -1.22
CA TYR A 235 19.40 3.47 0.08
C TYR A 235 20.67 4.15 0.62
N GLY A 236 21.84 3.87 0.02
CA GLY A 236 23.13 4.42 0.45
C GLY A 236 23.54 3.90 1.84
N VAL A 237 23.26 2.64 2.13
CA VAL A 237 23.61 2.00 3.39
C VAL A 237 24.39 0.72 3.15
N GLN A 238 25.34 0.43 4.03
CA GLN A 238 25.94 -0.90 4.14
C GLN A 238 25.05 -1.75 5.05
N ALA A 239 24.64 -2.90 4.54
CA ALA A 239 23.75 -3.80 5.26
C ALA A 239 24.10 -5.26 4.97
N ARG A 240 23.69 -6.15 5.85
CA ARG A 240 23.81 -7.59 5.67
C ARG A 240 22.51 -8.32 5.99
N LEU A 241 22.30 -9.46 5.34
CA LEU A 241 21.19 -10.36 5.63
C LEU A 241 21.63 -11.39 6.66
N GLU A 242 20.87 -11.55 7.73
CA GLU A 242 21.08 -12.55 8.75
C GLU A 242 19.79 -13.37 9.00
N TYR A 243 19.92 -14.43 9.80
CA TYR A 243 18.79 -15.29 10.16
C TYR A 243 18.70 -15.36 11.67
N CYS A 244 17.50 -15.13 12.23
CA CYS A 244 17.27 -15.29 13.65
C CYS A 244 17.28 -16.78 14.06
N SER A 245 17.24 -17.06 15.36
CA SER A 245 17.22 -18.44 15.92
C SER A 245 16.05 -19.30 15.43
N GLN A 246 14.99 -18.68 14.90
CA GLN A 246 13.84 -19.37 14.29
C GLN A 246 13.95 -19.50 12.75
N GLY A 247 15.11 -19.15 12.17
CA GLY A 247 15.34 -19.22 10.73
C GLY A 247 14.67 -18.13 9.90
N ALA A 248 14.09 -17.10 10.53
CA ALA A 248 13.51 -15.99 9.80
C ALA A 248 14.60 -15.00 9.34
N PRO A 249 14.59 -14.57 8.06
CA PRO A 249 15.55 -13.61 7.54
C PRO A 249 15.27 -12.21 8.11
N PHE A 250 16.31 -11.46 8.37
CA PHE A 250 16.24 -10.05 8.73
C PHE A 250 17.49 -9.31 8.27
N LEU A 251 17.31 -8.02 8.02
CA LEU A 251 18.34 -7.15 7.48
C LEU A 251 18.86 -6.26 8.58
N ILE A 252 20.19 -6.22 8.74
CA ILE A 252 20.89 -5.33 9.66
C ILE A 252 21.58 -4.25 8.84
N VAL A 253 21.33 -2.99 9.19
CA VAL A 253 22.07 -1.86 8.66
C VAL A 253 23.28 -1.60 9.55
N ASP A 254 24.48 -1.73 9.00
CA ASP A 254 25.74 -1.54 9.73
C ASP A 254 26.15 -0.06 9.78
N ARG A 255 25.98 0.66 8.66
CA ARG A 255 26.31 2.10 8.58
C ARG A 255 25.68 2.77 7.36
N SER A 256 25.52 4.10 7.43
CA SER A 256 25.25 4.94 6.27
C SER A 256 26.53 5.15 5.44
N LEU A 257 26.38 5.12 4.12
CA LEU A 257 27.46 5.39 3.16
C LEU A 257 27.45 6.84 2.66
N ARG A 258 26.45 7.64 3.07
CA ARG A 258 26.47 9.07 2.79
C ARG A 258 27.61 9.69 3.60
N ALA A 259 28.48 10.48 2.92
CA ALA A 259 29.46 11.31 3.61
C ALA A 259 28.73 12.17 4.66
N PRO A 260 29.27 12.35 5.89
CA PRO A 260 28.69 13.27 6.83
C PRO A 260 28.63 14.64 6.14
N ASN A 261 27.41 15.16 5.95
CA ASN A 261 27.23 16.53 5.49
C ASN A 261 28.04 17.42 6.45
N SER A 262 28.93 18.21 5.93
CA SER A 262 29.62 19.29 6.63
C SER A 262 28.57 20.32 7.09
N MET A 263 27.79 19.99 8.11
CA MET A 263 27.09 20.98 8.93
C MET A 263 28.08 21.58 9.92
N THR A 264 29.00 22.38 9.42
CA THR A 264 29.83 23.25 10.25
C THR A 264 30.24 24.44 9.42
N SER A 265 29.40 25.46 9.43
CA SER A 265 29.82 26.85 9.43
C SER A 265 28.62 27.77 9.29
N THR A 266 28.02 28.17 10.39
CA THR A 266 27.48 29.52 10.61
C THR A 266 27.03 29.62 12.07
N LEU A 267 28.01 29.67 12.96
CA LEU A 267 27.90 30.31 14.26
C LEU A 267 29.10 31.21 14.38
N GLN A 268 29.00 32.41 13.90
CA GLN A 268 29.68 33.61 14.34
C GLN A 268 28.67 34.74 14.39
#